data_288805c29ec1f9031ff78ec8de85b1a4
#
_entry.id   288805c29ec1f9031ff78ec8de85b1a4
#
_cell.length_a   1.000
_cell.length_b   1.000
_cell.length_c   1.000
_cell.angle_alpha   90.00
_cell.angle_beta   90.00
_cell.angle_gamma   90.00
#
_symmetry.space_group_name_H-M   'P 1'
#
loop_
_entity.id
_entity.type
_entity.pdbx_description
1 polymer ?
#
loop_
_entity_poly.entity_id
_entity_poly.type
_entity_poly.pdbx_seq_one_letter_code
_entity_poly.pdbx_strand_id
1 'polypeptide(L)'
;MHSRLRVLAPAVGLLLIAALAFTATPARAATNRPAWASGDFWVYAYSSALTGTSISGTLRMDVTGTESVSVNGSSYSTYHVAATLTIPFGSLTFNLPATIWYSTDTLAIVKIVADVNLTFGTVSANSHVSISGNPPQIIQWPLTAGASWDSSTTVWDVTTNSTGAVRYTQMPLATHFEVQTDASITVPAGTFTTSPLKETAAGSTSFVINYWSPQAGNSVRTESHNSSGQSAGSYNLTSYRYQAGSLLTTVFLGLQVWIWLILLVLVVAAVVGAVLVRRRRPGVGAPPPGWTPPQQPPSGPEPPESPP
;
A
#
# COMPACT_ATOMS: atom_id res chain seq x y z
N MET A 1 9.19 -15.27 -59.36
CA MET A 1 8.98 -14.05 -58.57
C MET A 1 7.76 -14.11 -57.63
N HIS A 2 7.05 -15.24 -57.50
CA HIS A 2 5.80 -15.36 -56.75
C HIS A 2 5.88 -15.98 -55.34
N SER A 3 7.08 -16.41 -54.88
CA SER A 3 7.20 -17.09 -53.57
C SER A 3 7.41 -16.10 -52.40
N ARG A 4 7.89 -14.86 -52.65
CA ARG A 4 8.12 -13.86 -51.58
C ARG A 4 6.89 -13.11 -51.11
N LEU A 5 5.78 -13.12 -51.90
CA LEU A 5 4.54 -12.44 -51.50
C LEU A 5 3.71 -13.27 -50.47
N ARG A 6 3.89 -14.58 -50.39
CA ARG A 6 3.12 -15.44 -49.47
C ARG A 6 3.56 -15.39 -48.04
N VAL A 7 4.78 -14.87 -47.75
CA VAL A 7 5.31 -14.78 -46.37
C VAL A 7 5.02 -13.36 -45.77
N LEU A 8 4.82 -12.34 -46.62
CA LEU A 8 4.56 -10.96 -46.19
C LEU A 8 3.12 -10.76 -45.63
N ALA A 9 2.12 -11.48 -46.17
CA ALA A 9 0.74 -11.35 -45.76
C ALA A 9 0.48 -11.69 -44.26
N PRO A 10 0.98 -12.82 -43.71
CA PRO A 10 0.81 -13.13 -42.30
C PRO A 10 1.59 -12.19 -41.36
N ALA A 11 2.78 -11.72 -41.80
CA ALA A 11 3.59 -10.79 -41.00
C ALA A 11 2.92 -9.41 -40.85
N VAL A 12 2.30 -8.89 -41.93
CA VAL A 12 1.56 -7.62 -41.90
C VAL A 12 0.29 -7.77 -41.06
N GLY A 13 -0.40 -8.92 -41.13
CA GLY A 13 -1.57 -9.23 -40.30
C GLY A 13 -1.23 -9.26 -38.80
N LEU A 14 -0.10 -9.87 -38.43
CA LEU A 14 0.35 -9.91 -37.04
C LEU A 14 0.76 -8.52 -36.51
N LEU A 15 1.37 -7.69 -37.34
CA LEU A 15 1.76 -6.32 -36.99
C LEU A 15 0.54 -5.42 -36.81
N LEU A 16 -0.52 -5.60 -37.60
CA LEU A 16 -1.79 -4.86 -37.47
C LEU A 16 -2.54 -5.27 -36.20
N ILE A 17 -2.55 -6.55 -35.83
CA ILE A 17 -3.16 -7.04 -34.59
C ILE A 17 -2.37 -6.53 -33.38
N ALA A 18 -1.04 -6.50 -33.43
CA ALA A 18 -0.22 -5.92 -32.37
C ALA A 18 -0.45 -4.41 -32.23
N ALA A 19 -0.58 -3.67 -33.32
CA ALA A 19 -0.87 -2.22 -33.30
C ALA A 19 -2.27 -1.91 -32.72
N LEU A 20 -3.27 -2.74 -33.00
CA LEU A 20 -4.62 -2.61 -32.41
C LEU A 20 -4.66 -2.94 -30.92
N ALA A 21 -3.81 -3.85 -30.43
CA ALA A 21 -3.70 -4.15 -29.01
C ALA A 21 -3.12 -2.99 -28.18
N PHE A 22 -2.30 -2.12 -28.79
CA PHE A 22 -1.71 -0.96 -28.11
C PHE A 22 -2.63 0.29 -28.09
N THR A 23 -3.72 0.31 -28.88
CA THR A 23 -4.66 1.45 -28.90
C THR A 23 -5.85 1.28 -27.97
N ALA A 24 -6.01 0.13 -27.33
CA ALA A 24 -6.96 -0.03 -26.24
C ALA A 24 -6.45 0.78 -25.04
N THR A 25 -6.86 2.07 -24.93
CA THR A 25 -6.78 2.77 -23.65
C THR A 25 -7.47 1.86 -22.63
N PRO A 26 -6.76 1.41 -21.56
CA PRO A 26 -7.41 0.61 -20.54
C PRO A 26 -8.65 1.38 -20.08
N ALA A 27 -9.82 0.76 -20.19
CA ALA A 27 -11.03 1.31 -19.59
C ALA A 27 -10.66 1.61 -18.13
N ARG A 28 -10.75 2.89 -17.73
CA ARG A 28 -10.43 3.31 -16.37
C ARG A 28 -11.36 2.56 -15.44
N ALA A 29 -10.82 1.57 -14.75
CA ALA A 29 -11.60 0.82 -13.79
C ALA A 29 -11.85 1.74 -12.60
N ALA A 30 -13.13 1.90 -12.24
CA ALA A 30 -13.53 2.58 -11.03
C ALA A 30 -12.81 1.97 -9.82
N THR A 31 -12.36 2.79 -8.89
CA THR A 31 -11.72 2.30 -7.67
C THR A 31 -12.77 1.67 -6.75
N ASN A 32 -12.70 0.35 -6.61
CA ASN A 32 -13.58 -0.40 -5.72
C ASN A 32 -13.23 -0.11 -4.25
N ARG A 33 -14.24 -0.31 -3.37
CA ARG A 33 -14.04 -0.20 -1.93
C ARG A 33 -12.96 -1.19 -1.46
N PRO A 34 -11.90 -0.73 -0.80
CA PRO A 34 -10.92 -1.61 -0.18
C PRO A 34 -11.53 -2.46 0.93
N ALA A 35 -11.09 -3.71 1.02
CA ALA A 35 -11.39 -4.58 2.16
C ALA A 35 -10.13 -4.69 3.01
N TRP A 36 -10.18 -4.21 4.26
CA TRP A 36 -9.05 -4.25 5.17
C TRP A 36 -9.02 -5.55 5.96
N ALA A 37 -7.82 -5.99 6.34
CA ALA A 37 -7.60 -7.16 7.16
C ALA A 37 -6.74 -6.82 8.38
N SER A 38 -6.88 -7.59 9.45
CA SER A 38 -6.00 -7.46 10.61
C SER A 38 -4.54 -7.59 10.19
N GLY A 39 -3.71 -6.65 10.61
CA GLY A 39 -2.31 -6.53 10.25
C GLY A 39 -2.03 -5.64 9.04
N ASP A 40 -3.05 -5.12 8.33
CA ASP A 40 -2.85 -4.03 7.39
C ASP A 40 -2.42 -2.78 8.14
N PHE A 41 -1.48 -2.00 7.56
CA PHE A 41 -1.07 -0.74 8.15
C PHE A 41 -0.65 0.29 7.10
N TRP A 42 -0.72 1.56 7.50
CA TRP A 42 -0.24 2.71 6.71
C TRP A 42 0.50 3.68 7.63
N VAL A 43 1.62 4.21 7.13
CA VAL A 43 2.41 5.24 7.79
C VAL A 43 2.51 6.45 6.89
N TYR A 44 2.17 7.61 7.42
CA TYR A 44 2.15 8.87 6.69
C TYR A 44 3.11 9.87 7.32
N ALA A 45 3.84 10.62 6.48
CA ALA A 45 4.43 11.88 6.89
C ALA A 45 3.33 12.95 6.88
N TYR A 46 3.14 13.60 8.01
CA TYR A 46 2.21 14.70 8.20
C TYR A 46 2.92 16.04 8.14
N SER A 47 2.33 17.02 7.48
CA SER A 47 2.77 18.41 7.52
C SER A 47 1.56 19.35 7.50
N SER A 48 1.60 20.40 8.29
CA SER A 48 0.58 21.45 8.34
C SER A 48 1.21 22.80 8.60
N ALA A 49 0.70 23.82 7.94
CA ALA A 49 1.02 25.20 8.23
C ALA A 49 -0.06 25.79 9.16
N LEU A 50 0.24 25.92 10.44
CA LEU A 50 -0.66 26.54 11.39
C LEU A 50 -0.13 27.94 11.76
N THR A 51 -0.87 28.99 11.41
CA THR A 51 -0.55 30.40 11.77
C THR A 51 0.92 30.80 11.57
N GLY A 52 1.52 30.36 10.43
CA GLY A 52 2.91 30.69 10.08
C GLY A 52 3.97 29.75 10.68
N THR A 53 3.58 28.78 11.49
CA THR A 53 4.47 27.73 12.01
C THR A 53 4.19 26.41 11.26
N SER A 54 5.24 25.80 10.70
CA SER A 54 5.14 24.45 10.11
C SER A 54 5.22 23.41 11.22
N ILE A 55 4.18 22.58 11.31
CA ILE A 55 4.16 21.41 12.18
C ILE A 55 4.31 20.18 11.27
N SER A 56 5.22 19.30 11.61
CA SER A 56 5.42 18.02 10.92
C SER A 56 5.40 16.87 11.91
N GLY A 57 5.04 15.67 11.43
CA GLY A 57 4.96 14.48 12.26
C GLY A 57 4.76 13.22 11.43
N THR A 58 4.45 12.15 12.12
CA THR A 58 4.17 10.84 11.52
C THR A 58 2.83 10.33 12.06
N LEU A 59 1.93 9.95 11.17
CA LEU A 59 0.70 9.23 11.53
C LEU A 59 0.87 7.76 11.14
N ARG A 60 0.73 6.86 12.09
CA ARG A 60 0.64 5.42 11.86
C ARG A 60 -0.77 4.94 12.14
N MET A 61 -1.31 4.08 11.27
CA MET A 61 -2.62 3.44 11.38
C MET A 61 -2.44 1.94 11.20
N ASP A 62 -2.91 1.13 12.15
CA ASP A 62 -2.85 -0.32 12.12
C ASP A 62 -4.26 -0.90 12.26
N VAL A 63 -4.69 -1.73 11.32
CA VAL A 63 -5.95 -2.49 11.43
C VAL A 63 -5.73 -3.65 12.38
N THR A 64 -6.43 -3.65 13.51
CA THR A 64 -6.29 -4.68 14.55
C THR A 64 -7.37 -5.76 14.45
N GLY A 65 -8.49 -5.46 13.78
CA GLY A 65 -9.58 -6.40 13.59
C GLY A 65 -10.87 -5.73 13.13
N THR A 66 -11.97 -6.44 13.36
CA THR A 66 -13.33 -5.95 13.11
C THR A 66 -14.18 -6.14 14.36
N GLU A 67 -15.07 -5.19 14.62
CA GLU A 67 -16.03 -5.28 15.72
C GLU A 67 -17.33 -4.49 15.42
N SER A 68 -18.34 -4.69 16.25
CA SER A 68 -19.59 -3.93 16.17
C SER A 68 -19.55 -2.76 17.15
N VAL A 69 -19.84 -1.56 16.67
CA VAL A 69 -19.86 -0.34 17.48
C VAL A 69 -21.25 0.30 17.43
N SER A 70 -21.79 0.64 18.61
CA SER A 70 -23.05 1.36 18.71
C SER A 70 -22.82 2.85 18.89
N VAL A 71 -23.50 3.67 18.08
CA VAL A 71 -23.51 5.12 18.16
C VAL A 71 -24.98 5.58 18.16
N ASN A 72 -25.43 6.21 19.23
CA ASN A 72 -26.78 6.74 19.38
C ASN A 72 -27.90 5.75 18.99
N GLY A 73 -27.81 4.50 19.47
CA GLY A 73 -28.79 3.45 19.21
C GLY A 73 -28.66 2.73 17.87
N SER A 74 -27.80 3.20 16.96
CA SER A 74 -27.46 2.53 15.70
C SER A 74 -26.22 1.68 15.87
N SER A 75 -26.21 0.45 15.30
CA SER A 75 -25.07 -0.47 15.34
C SER A 75 -24.41 -0.56 13.97
N TYR A 76 -23.09 -0.51 13.95
CA TYR A 76 -22.25 -0.52 12.75
C TYR A 76 -21.21 -1.63 12.83
N SER A 77 -21.08 -2.42 11.78
CA SER A 77 -19.90 -3.29 11.60
C SER A 77 -18.71 -2.43 11.22
N THR A 78 -17.60 -2.54 11.94
CA THR A 78 -16.46 -1.63 11.77
C THR A 78 -15.13 -2.36 11.72
N TYR A 79 -14.16 -1.76 11.00
CA TYR A 79 -12.75 -2.02 11.20
C TYR A 79 -12.28 -1.24 12.43
N HIS A 80 -11.62 -1.93 13.36
CA HIS A 80 -10.95 -1.34 14.51
C HIS A 80 -9.52 -0.99 14.11
N VAL A 81 -9.19 0.32 14.14
CA VAL A 81 -7.90 0.84 13.71
C VAL A 81 -7.22 1.56 14.86
N ALA A 82 -6.08 1.06 15.30
CA ALA A 82 -5.21 1.78 16.21
C ALA A 82 -4.40 2.83 15.43
N ALA A 83 -4.47 4.09 15.84
CA ALA A 83 -3.75 5.17 15.22
C ALA A 83 -2.82 5.84 16.23
N THR A 84 -1.65 6.31 15.77
CA THR A 84 -0.74 7.11 16.60
C THR A 84 -0.19 8.26 15.76
N LEU A 85 -0.46 9.49 16.21
CA LEU A 85 0.15 10.68 15.65
C LEU A 85 1.35 11.07 16.52
N THR A 86 2.55 11.05 15.94
CA THR A 86 3.81 11.43 16.58
C THR A 86 4.25 12.80 16.06
N ILE A 87 4.37 13.78 16.94
CA ILE A 87 4.77 15.15 16.60
C ILE A 87 6.05 15.50 17.37
N PRO A 88 7.21 15.67 16.70
CA PRO A 88 8.40 16.22 17.31
C PRO A 88 8.23 17.73 17.53
N PHE A 89 8.58 18.22 18.72
CA PHE A 89 8.53 19.63 19.09
C PHE A 89 9.78 20.00 19.89
N GLY A 90 10.79 20.54 19.21
CA GLY A 90 12.11 20.78 19.81
C GLY A 90 12.77 19.49 20.28
N SER A 91 13.09 19.39 21.57
CA SER A 91 13.62 18.17 22.19
C SER A 91 12.53 17.19 22.69
N LEU A 92 11.26 17.56 22.59
CA LEU A 92 10.12 16.76 23.02
C LEU A 92 9.49 16.02 21.84
N THR A 93 8.86 14.89 22.14
CA THR A 93 8.06 14.15 21.16
C THR A 93 6.69 13.86 21.80
N PHE A 94 5.64 14.30 21.13
CA PHE A 94 4.27 14.00 21.54
C PHE A 94 3.75 12.81 20.76
N ASN A 95 3.27 11.79 21.48
CA ASN A 95 2.56 10.66 20.90
C ASN A 95 1.09 10.76 21.29
N LEU A 96 0.24 10.89 20.31
CA LEU A 96 -1.20 11.04 20.47
C LEU A 96 -1.88 9.76 19.96
N PRO A 97 -2.12 8.78 20.83
CA PRO A 97 -2.81 7.55 20.47
C PRO A 97 -4.30 7.83 20.26
N ALA A 98 -4.89 7.15 19.29
CA ALA A 98 -6.32 7.18 19.02
C ALA A 98 -6.78 5.80 18.54
N THR A 99 -8.04 5.50 18.76
CA THR A 99 -8.75 4.39 18.13
C THR A 99 -9.77 4.96 17.17
N ILE A 100 -9.79 4.45 15.94
CA ILE A 100 -10.72 4.89 14.89
C ILE A 100 -11.52 3.67 14.41
N TRP A 101 -12.82 3.82 14.36
CA TRP A 101 -13.74 2.81 13.83
C TRP A 101 -14.26 3.26 12.48
N TYR A 102 -13.89 2.51 11.43
CA TYR A 102 -14.36 2.72 10.06
C TYR A 102 -15.45 1.71 9.73
N SER A 103 -16.57 2.15 9.17
CA SER A 103 -17.59 1.24 8.64
C SER A 103 -16.99 0.24 7.65
N THR A 104 -17.28 -1.06 7.81
CA THR A 104 -16.86 -2.09 6.85
C THR A 104 -17.52 -1.90 5.50
N ASP A 105 -18.68 -1.26 5.44
CA ASP A 105 -19.48 -1.13 4.22
C ASP A 105 -19.12 0.09 3.38
N THR A 106 -18.69 1.19 4.03
CA THR A 106 -18.48 2.47 3.35
C THR A 106 -17.09 3.07 3.58
N LEU A 107 -16.31 2.56 4.55
CA LEU A 107 -15.06 3.16 5.07
C LEU A 107 -15.27 4.56 5.66
N ALA A 108 -16.52 4.94 5.93
CA ALA A 108 -16.80 6.15 6.68
C ALA A 108 -16.37 6.01 8.15
N ILE A 109 -15.87 7.08 8.73
CA ILE A 109 -15.54 7.10 10.16
C ILE A 109 -16.86 7.09 10.97
N VAL A 110 -17.02 6.07 11.81
CA VAL A 110 -18.16 5.92 12.73
C VAL A 110 -17.85 6.58 14.06
N LYS A 111 -16.62 6.35 14.58
CA LYS A 111 -16.19 6.86 15.88
C LYS A 111 -14.66 7.03 15.92
N ILE A 112 -14.22 8.02 16.66
CA ILE A 112 -12.81 8.24 17.03
C ILE A 112 -12.78 8.40 18.55
N VAL A 113 -11.82 7.76 19.21
CA VAL A 113 -11.50 7.99 20.62
C VAL A 113 -10.02 8.26 20.74
N ALA A 114 -9.65 9.33 21.44
CA ALA A 114 -8.27 9.69 21.68
C ALA A 114 -8.05 10.09 23.14
N ASP A 115 -6.96 9.61 23.74
CA ASP A 115 -6.47 10.01 25.05
C ASP A 115 -5.25 10.91 24.86
N VAL A 116 -5.45 12.20 25.07
CA VAL A 116 -4.41 13.23 24.91
C VAL A 116 -3.78 13.49 26.26
N ASN A 117 -2.54 13.03 26.44
CA ASN A 117 -1.76 13.24 27.65
C ASN A 117 -0.55 14.11 27.32
N LEU A 118 -0.58 15.37 27.71
CA LEU A 118 0.47 16.34 27.47
C LEU A 118 1.14 16.70 28.81
N THR A 119 2.45 16.60 28.89
CA THR A 119 3.21 17.01 30.06
C THR A 119 4.30 18.00 29.63
N PHE A 120 4.26 19.21 30.21
CA PHE A 120 5.24 20.28 30.03
C PHE A 120 5.84 20.65 31.39
N GLY A 121 7.02 20.13 31.70
CA GLY A 121 7.64 20.33 33.01
C GLY A 121 6.77 19.78 34.13
N THR A 122 6.26 20.65 35.00
CA THR A 122 5.37 20.28 36.10
C THR A 122 3.88 20.37 35.76
N VAL A 123 3.52 20.82 34.56
CA VAL A 123 2.13 20.96 34.12
C VAL A 123 1.76 19.75 33.27
N SER A 124 0.71 19.04 33.69
CA SER A 124 0.12 17.95 32.91
C SER A 124 -1.33 18.31 32.54
N ALA A 125 -1.67 18.09 31.28
CA ALA A 125 -3.04 18.21 30.77
C ALA A 125 -3.45 16.86 30.16
N ASN A 126 -4.50 16.27 30.71
CA ASN A 126 -5.07 15.03 30.22
C ASN A 126 -6.48 15.34 29.67
N SER A 127 -6.79 14.82 28.50
CA SER A 127 -8.10 14.95 27.89
C SER A 127 -8.49 13.66 27.19
N HIS A 128 -9.68 13.19 27.47
CA HIS A 128 -10.31 12.09 26.74
C HIS A 128 -11.29 12.70 25.74
N VAL A 129 -11.12 12.40 24.46
CA VAL A 129 -11.94 12.92 23.36
C VAL A 129 -12.65 11.75 22.68
N SER A 130 -13.95 11.83 22.52
CA SER A 130 -14.76 10.87 21.76
C SER A 130 -15.59 11.62 20.74
N ILE A 131 -15.30 11.37 19.45
CA ILE A 131 -16.04 11.96 18.31
C ILE A 131 -16.77 10.84 17.61
N SER A 132 -18.05 11.02 17.31
CA SER A 132 -18.84 10.05 16.55
C SER A 132 -19.80 10.73 15.60
N GLY A 133 -20.14 10.05 14.50
CA GLY A 133 -21.12 10.51 13.51
C GLY A 133 -22.28 9.52 13.35
N ASN A 134 -23.51 10.01 13.34
CA ASN A 134 -24.69 9.17 13.08
C ASN A 134 -25.74 9.92 12.24
N PRO A 135 -26.06 9.43 11.00
CA PRO A 135 -25.33 8.35 10.30
C PRO A 135 -23.88 8.79 10.03
N PRO A 136 -22.92 7.88 9.85
CA PRO A 136 -21.57 8.25 9.40
C PRO A 136 -21.61 8.96 8.05
N GLN A 137 -20.63 9.82 7.74
CA GLN A 137 -20.49 10.40 6.40
C GLN A 137 -20.17 9.32 5.38
N ILE A 138 -21.13 9.03 4.47
CA ILE A 138 -21.04 7.88 3.58
C ILE A 138 -20.15 8.22 2.36
N ILE A 139 -19.08 7.43 2.18
CA ILE A 139 -18.33 7.38 0.93
C ILE A 139 -19.03 6.37 0.00
N GLN A 140 -19.44 6.82 -1.18
CA GLN A 140 -20.07 5.95 -2.19
C GLN A 140 -19.00 5.25 -3.03
N TRP A 141 -19.07 3.92 -3.05
CA TRP A 141 -18.18 3.08 -3.83
C TRP A 141 -18.95 2.39 -4.97
N PRO A 142 -18.33 2.14 -6.14
CA PRO A 142 -16.94 2.45 -6.51
C PRO A 142 -16.72 3.95 -6.80
N LEU A 143 -15.49 4.46 -6.57
CA LEU A 143 -15.13 5.82 -6.94
C LEU A 143 -14.99 5.91 -8.47
N THR A 144 -15.95 6.56 -9.12
CA THR A 144 -15.98 6.75 -10.58
C THR A 144 -15.78 8.23 -10.89
N ALA A 145 -14.82 8.57 -11.73
CA ALA A 145 -14.53 9.95 -12.10
C ALA A 145 -15.79 10.68 -12.60
N GLY A 146 -16.04 11.88 -12.06
CA GLY A 146 -17.22 12.70 -12.33
C GLY A 146 -18.45 12.37 -11.47
N ALA A 147 -18.42 11.31 -10.64
CA ALA A 147 -19.48 11.07 -9.67
C ALA A 147 -19.44 12.10 -8.54
N SER A 148 -20.61 12.50 -8.05
CA SER A 148 -20.74 13.39 -6.90
C SER A 148 -21.99 13.07 -6.08
N TRP A 149 -21.93 13.34 -4.78
CA TRP A 149 -23.06 13.15 -3.85
C TRP A 149 -22.92 14.02 -2.62
N ASP A 150 -24.01 14.21 -1.92
CA ASP A 150 -24.03 14.85 -0.62
C ASP A 150 -24.22 13.80 0.48
N SER A 151 -23.59 13.99 1.62
CA SER A 151 -23.76 13.18 2.81
C SER A 151 -23.94 14.09 4.02
N SER A 152 -24.90 13.76 4.87
CA SER A 152 -25.18 14.50 6.10
C SER A 152 -25.03 13.59 7.30
N THR A 153 -24.41 14.11 8.34
CA THR A 153 -24.22 13.44 9.63
C THR A 153 -24.53 14.42 10.76
N THR A 154 -24.88 13.88 11.91
CA THR A 154 -24.79 14.63 13.16
C THR A 154 -23.55 14.15 13.89
N VAL A 155 -22.63 15.06 14.16
CA VAL A 155 -21.40 14.81 14.91
C VAL A 155 -21.62 15.10 16.38
N TRP A 156 -21.24 14.16 17.23
CA TRP A 156 -21.15 14.32 18.68
C TRP A 156 -19.68 14.31 19.09
N ASP A 157 -19.28 15.37 19.79
CA ASP A 157 -17.96 15.49 20.41
C ASP A 157 -18.16 15.52 21.93
N VAL A 158 -17.56 14.56 22.61
CA VAL A 158 -17.55 14.47 24.07
C VAL A 158 -16.09 14.57 24.51
N THR A 159 -15.75 15.65 25.18
CA THR A 159 -14.40 15.88 25.68
C THR A 159 -14.44 15.91 27.21
N THR A 160 -13.66 15.05 27.87
CA THR A 160 -13.49 15.03 29.33
C THR A 160 -12.08 15.47 29.66
N ASN A 161 -11.90 16.52 30.46
CA ASN A 161 -10.60 17.02 30.88
C ASN A 161 -10.07 16.31 32.13
N SER A 162 -8.85 16.66 32.56
CA SER A 162 -8.18 16.10 33.74
C SER A 162 -8.92 16.34 35.07
N THR A 163 -9.83 17.32 35.13
CA THR A 163 -10.65 17.58 36.33
C THR A 163 -11.97 16.82 36.31
N GLY A 164 -12.24 16.01 35.29
CA GLY A 164 -13.50 15.30 35.10
C GLY A 164 -14.61 16.16 34.52
N ALA A 165 -14.33 17.42 34.15
CA ALA A 165 -15.32 18.26 33.49
C ALA A 165 -15.58 17.76 32.07
N VAL A 166 -16.85 17.54 31.75
CA VAL A 166 -17.31 17.04 30.46
C VAL A 166 -17.85 18.18 29.62
N ARG A 167 -17.33 18.34 28.41
CA ARG A 167 -17.91 19.19 27.37
C ARG A 167 -18.59 18.30 26.35
N TYR A 168 -19.82 18.62 26.05
CA TYR A 168 -20.63 17.96 25.04
C TYR A 168 -20.95 18.94 23.91
N THR A 169 -20.66 18.58 22.68
CA THR A 169 -21.02 19.40 21.52
C THR A 169 -21.70 18.49 20.49
N GLN A 170 -22.81 18.97 19.95
CA GLN A 170 -23.54 18.31 18.87
C GLN A 170 -23.68 19.30 17.73
N MET A 171 -23.33 18.89 16.50
CA MET A 171 -23.47 19.73 15.33
C MET A 171 -23.84 18.92 14.08
N PRO A 172 -24.77 19.44 13.27
CA PRO A 172 -24.99 18.87 11.94
C PRO A 172 -23.79 19.19 11.04
N LEU A 173 -23.39 18.23 10.24
CA LEU A 173 -22.33 18.37 9.24
C LEU A 173 -22.83 17.78 7.93
N ALA A 174 -22.94 18.60 6.90
CA ALA A 174 -23.21 18.18 5.54
C ALA A 174 -21.94 18.36 4.71
N THR A 175 -21.59 17.37 3.90
CA THR A 175 -20.39 17.37 3.07
C THR A 175 -20.76 16.98 1.65
N HIS A 176 -20.30 17.76 0.69
CA HIS A 176 -20.33 17.46 -0.73
C HIS A 176 -19.08 16.70 -1.12
N PHE A 177 -19.25 15.55 -1.78
CA PHE A 177 -18.19 14.70 -2.32
C PHE A 177 -18.17 14.76 -3.83
N GLU A 178 -16.97 14.85 -4.41
CA GLU A 178 -16.76 14.87 -5.85
C GLU A 178 -15.56 13.99 -6.20
N VAL A 179 -15.76 12.97 -7.04
CA VAL A 179 -14.67 12.13 -7.56
C VAL A 179 -14.07 12.82 -8.77
N GLN A 180 -12.83 13.23 -8.66
CA GLN A 180 -12.09 13.89 -9.74
C GLN A 180 -11.53 12.88 -10.74
N THR A 181 -10.96 13.37 -11.82
CA THR A 181 -10.25 12.54 -12.81
C THR A 181 -9.06 11.85 -12.15
N ASP A 182 -8.88 10.55 -12.46
CA ASP A 182 -7.76 9.76 -11.95
C ASP A 182 -6.42 10.46 -12.17
N ALA A 183 -5.55 10.36 -11.18
CA ALA A 183 -4.25 11.01 -11.17
C ALA A 183 -3.15 10.02 -10.80
N SER A 184 -1.96 10.22 -11.35
CA SER A 184 -0.75 9.53 -10.91
C SER A 184 -0.07 10.37 -9.83
N ILE A 185 0.06 9.83 -8.62
CA ILE A 185 0.62 10.52 -7.45
C ILE A 185 1.90 9.82 -7.01
N THR A 186 2.96 10.60 -6.88
CA THR A 186 4.23 10.12 -6.30
C THR A 186 4.33 10.61 -4.85
N VAL A 187 4.56 9.68 -3.94
CA VAL A 187 4.81 9.87 -2.51
C VAL A 187 6.04 9.04 -2.10
N PRO A 188 6.60 9.19 -0.89
CA PRO A 188 7.78 8.41 -0.48
C PRO A 188 7.60 6.89 -0.58
N ALA A 189 6.37 6.37 -0.44
CA ALA A 189 6.07 4.94 -0.59
C ALA A 189 6.06 4.46 -2.04
N GLY A 190 6.11 5.34 -3.05
CA GLY A 190 6.09 5.00 -4.47
C GLY A 190 5.17 5.88 -5.32
N THR A 191 4.94 5.45 -6.55
CA THR A 191 4.01 6.11 -7.49
C THR A 191 2.76 5.24 -7.65
N PHE A 192 1.59 5.88 -7.53
CA PHE A 192 0.29 5.21 -7.49
C PHE A 192 -0.68 5.84 -8.47
N THR A 193 -1.48 5.01 -9.13
CA THR A 193 -2.71 5.49 -9.78
C THR A 193 -3.77 5.66 -8.71
N THR A 194 -4.44 6.82 -8.72
CA THR A 194 -5.40 7.21 -7.67
C THR A 194 -6.68 7.76 -8.26
N SER A 195 -7.77 7.58 -7.51
CA SER A 195 -9.04 8.29 -7.74
C SER A 195 -9.19 9.35 -6.65
N PRO A 196 -8.94 10.65 -6.98
CA PRO A 196 -9.02 11.71 -6.00
C PRO A 196 -10.49 11.96 -5.61
N LEU A 197 -10.77 11.95 -4.32
CA LEU A 197 -12.06 12.28 -3.72
C LEU A 197 -11.95 13.63 -3.02
N LYS A 198 -12.62 14.63 -3.57
CA LYS A 198 -12.72 15.97 -2.98
C LYS A 198 -13.92 16.03 -2.04
N GLU A 199 -13.71 16.56 -0.85
CA GLU A 199 -14.68 16.71 0.22
C GLU A 199 -14.79 18.17 0.60
N THR A 200 -15.99 18.74 0.53
CA THR A 200 -16.25 20.14 0.84
C THR A 200 -17.42 20.22 1.83
N ALA A 201 -17.18 20.75 3.02
CA ALA A 201 -18.27 20.98 3.99
C ALA A 201 -19.24 22.05 3.48
N ALA A 202 -20.52 21.86 3.73
CA ALA A 202 -21.56 22.81 3.32
C ALA A 202 -21.28 24.22 3.89
N GLY A 203 -21.37 25.22 3.02
CA GLY A 203 -21.08 26.60 3.39
C GLY A 203 -19.59 26.95 3.51
N SER A 204 -18.68 26.00 3.24
CA SER A 204 -17.24 26.20 3.21
C SER A 204 -16.72 26.33 1.79
N THR A 205 -15.66 27.12 1.61
CA THR A 205 -14.83 27.12 0.40
C THR A 205 -13.52 26.37 0.60
N SER A 206 -13.21 25.97 1.84
CA SER A 206 -12.09 25.06 2.16
C SER A 206 -12.50 23.62 1.86
N PHE A 207 -11.57 22.82 1.39
CA PHE A 207 -11.82 21.42 1.00
C PHE A 207 -10.63 20.52 1.32
N VAL A 208 -10.89 19.22 1.30
CA VAL A 208 -9.88 18.16 1.42
C VAL A 208 -9.91 17.30 0.17
N ILE A 209 -8.76 16.83 -0.29
CA ILE A 209 -8.65 15.85 -1.37
C ILE A 209 -7.95 14.61 -0.82
N ASN A 210 -8.64 13.47 -0.90
CA ASN A 210 -8.12 12.15 -0.57
C ASN A 210 -7.79 11.39 -1.85
N TYR A 211 -6.52 11.08 -2.09
CA TYR A 211 -6.05 10.35 -3.27
C TYR A 211 -6.09 8.84 -3.02
N TRP A 212 -7.24 8.22 -3.25
CA TRP A 212 -7.47 6.80 -3.02
C TRP A 212 -6.76 5.92 -4.05
N SER A 213 -6.01 4.91 -3.58
CA SER A 213 -5.33 3.94 -4.45
C SER A 213 -5.77 2.51 -4.14
N PRO A 214 -6.23 1.73 -5.14
CA PRO A 214 -6.54 0.32 -4.96
C PRO A 214 -5.31 -0.51 -4.59
N GLN A 215 -4.11 -0.08 -5.01
CA GLN A 215 -2.85 -0.77 -4.70
C GLN A 215 -2.48 -0.62 -3.22
N ALA A 216 -2.68 0.55 -2.63
CA ALA A 216 -2.40 0.79 -1.22
C ALA A 216 -3.59 0.41 -0.32
N GLY A 217 -4.79 0.23 -0.89
CA GLY A 217 -6.02 -0.02 -0.14
C GLY A 217 -6.45 1.14 0.77
N ASN A 218 -5.87 2.33 0.56
CA ASN A 218 -6.16 3.54 1.32
C ASN A 218 -5.77 4.77 0.49
N SER A 219 -6.01 5.97 1.03
CA SER A 219 -5.48 7.21 0.46
C SER A 219 -3.95 7.21 0.58
N VAL A 220 -3.25 7.48 -0.55
CA VAL A 220 -1.78 7.59 -0.56
C VAL A 220 -1.32 9.02 -0.27
N ARG A 221 -2.22 9.99 -0.46
CA ARG A 221 -2.04 11.39 -0.10
C ARG A 221 -3.38 11.95 0.33
N THR A 222 -3.37 12.82 1.34
CA THR A 222 -4.50 13.68 1.71
C THR A 222 -3.99 15.10 1.73
N GLU A 223 -4.67 16.02 1.08
CA GLU A 223 -4.34 17.44 1.06
C GLU A 223 -5.51 18.26 1.58
N SER A 224 -5.25 19.13 2.54
CA SER A 224 -6.20 20.13 3.01
C SER A 224 -5.93 21.46 2.33
N HIS A 225 -6.97 22.11 1.84
CA HIS A 225 -6.91 23.40 1.18
C HIS A 225 -7.75 24.42 1.93
N ASN A 226 -7.20 25.62 2.10
CA ASN A 226 -7.93 26.75 2.71
C ASN A 226 -8.94 27.34 1.72
N SER A 227 -9.68 28.36 2.15
CA SER A 227 -10.68 29.06 1.34
C SER A 227 -10.13 29.74 0.09
N SER A 228 -8.82 30.00 0.03
CA SER A 228 -8.12 30.54 -1.14
C SER A 228 -7.57 29.44 -2.06
N GLY A 229 -7.83 28.15 -1.77
CA GLY A 229 -7.33 27.01 -2.54
C GLY A 229 -5.85 26.69 -2.29
N GLN A 230 -5.18 27.37 -1.34
CA GLN A 230 -3.80 27.08 -0.98
C GLN A 230 -3.73 25.87 -0.05
N SER A 231 -2.68 25.05 -0.20
CA SER A 231 -2.45 23.91 0.69
C SER A 231 -2.22 24.39 2.14
N ALA A 232 -3.01 23.87 3.05
CA ALA A 232 -2.94 24.13 4.49
C ALA A 232 -2.27 22.98 5.25
N GLY A 233 -2.19 21.81 4.63
CA GLY A 233 -1.55 20.63 5.21
C GLY A 233 -1.67 19.41 4.34
N SER A 234 -0.85 18.40 4.62
CA SER A 234 -0.90 17.13 3.89
C SER A 234 -0.48 15.94 4.74
N TYR A 235 -0.98 14.77 4.35
CA TYR A 235 -0.47 13.45 4.73
C TYR A 235 0.05 12.77 3.47
N ASN A 236 1.29 12.28 3.48
CA ASN A 236 1.89 11.57 2.37
C ASN A 236 2.33 10.18 2.83
N LEU A 237 1.89 9.13 2.14
CA LEU A 237 2.21 7.75 2.48
C LEU A 237 3.72 7.50 2.36
N THR A 238 4.33 6.99 3.44
CA THR A 238 5.77 6.67 3.50
C THR A 238 6.03 5.17 3.48
N SER A 239 5.12 4.39 4.06
CA SER A 239 5.16 2.93 4.01
C SER A 239 3.78 2.36 4.28
N TYR A 240 3.54 1.13 3.81
CA TYR A 240 2.27 0.45 4.02
C TYR A 240 2.41 -1.07 3.90
N ARG A 241 1.44 -1.76 4.44
CA ARG A 241 1.13 -3.16 4.16
C ARG A 241 -0.37 -3.27 4.02
N TYR A 242 -0.83 -3.75 2.88
CA TYR A 242 -2.24 -3.94 2.59
C TYR A 242 -2.49 -5.38 2.20
N GLN A 243 -3.60 -5.97 2.69
CA GLN A 243 -3.94 -7.39 2.54
C GLN A 243 -2.88 -8.32 3.19
N ALA A 244 -2.56 -8.05 4.47
CA ALA A 244 -1.55 -8.77 5.24
C ALA A 244 -1.74 -10.31 5.28
N GLY A 245 -2.93 -10.82 4.96
CA GLY A 245 -3.21 -12.26 4.87
C GLY A 245 -2.74 -12.93 3.59
N SER A 246 -2.34 -12.18 2.55
CA SER A 246 -1.91 -12.73 1.26
C SER A 246 -0.40 -12.58 1.09
N LEU A 247 0.36 -13.62 1.44
CA LEU A 247 1.80 -13.69 1.14
C LEU A 247 2.10 -13.50 -0.36
N LEU A 248 1.13 -13.81 -1.24
CA LEU A 248 1.30 -13.72 -2.69
C LEU A 248 1.29 -12.29 -3.23
N THR A 249 0.68 -11.34 -2.51
CA THR A 249 0.63 -9.91 -2.91
C THR A 249 1.70 -9.07 -2.23
N THR A 250 2.45 -9.63 -1.26
CA THR A 250 3.54 -8.93 -0.59
C THR A 250 4.65 -8.64 -1.61
N VAL A 251 5.08 -7.38 -1.68
CA VAL A 251 6.22 -6.95 -2.51
C VAL A 251 7.50 -7.13 -1.71
N PHE A 252 8.43 -7.95 -2.21
CA PHE A 252 9.75 -8.15 -1.64
C PHE A 252 10.82 -7.76 -2.67
N LEU A 253 11.72 -6.84 -2.33
CA LEU A 253 12.75 -6.30 -3.25
C LEU A 253 12.17 -5.77 -4.58
N GLY A 254 11.01 -5.11 -4.53
CA GLY A 254 10.37 -4.53 -5.71
C GLY A 254 9.58 -5.50 -6.60
N LEU A 255 9.55 -6.80 -6.26
CA LEU A 255 8.80 -7.83 -6.98
C LEU A 255 7.78 -8.50 -6.06
N GLN A 256 6.63 -8.88 -6.61
CA GLN A 256 5.62 -9.64 -5.86
C GLN A 256 6.16 -11.03 -5.49
N VAL A 257 5.87 -11.51 -4.28
CA VAL A 257 6.41 -12.77 -3.73
C VAL A 257 6.16 -13.97 -4.65
N TRP A 258 5.03 -14.04 -5.35
CA TRP A 258 4.75 -15.12 -6.30
C TRP A 258 5.76 -15.19 -7.46
N ILE A 259 6.38 -14.06 -7.86
CA ILE A 259 7.44 -14.04 -8.88
C ILE A 259 8.68 -14.73 -8.32
N TRP A 260 9.03 -14.49 -7.06
CA TRP A 260 10.14 -15.16 -6.39
C TRP A 260 9.91 -16.67 -6.25
N LEU A 261 8.66 -17.11 -6.00
CA LEU A 261 8.30 -18.51 -5.97
C LEU A 261 8.47 -19.17 -7.34
N ILE A 262 8.08 -18.50 -8.43
CA ILE A 262 8.32 -19.01 -9.80
C ILE A 262 9.81 -19.11 -10.08
N LEU A 263 10.60 -18.09 -9.75
CA LEU A 263 12.06 -18.13 -9.93
C LEU A 263 12.69 -19.27 -9.14
N LEU A 264 12.27 -19.50 -7.90
CA LEU A 264 12.73 -20.62 -7.09
C LEU A 264 12.43 -21.97 -7.74
N VAL A 265 11.20 -22.17 -8.23
CA VAL A 265 10.79 -23.40 -8.93
C VAL A 265 11.64 -23.63 -10.19
N LEU A 266 11.91 -22.58 -10.97
CA LEU A 266 12.76 -22.66 -12.16
C LEU A 266 14.21 -23.05 -11.80
N VAL A 267 14.77 -22.47 -10.73
CA VAL A 267 16.12 -22.85 -10.25
C VAL A 267 16.16 -24.30 -9.80
N VAL A 268 15.18 -24.75 -9.03
CA VAL A 268 15.08 -26.16 -8.57
C VAL A 268 14.96 -27.11 -9.78
N ALA A 269 14.10 -26.78 -10.76
CA ALA A 269 13.96 -27.57 -11.97
C ALA A 269 15.26 -27.66 -12.78
N ALA A 270 16.01 -26.54 -12.90
CA ALA A 270 17.30 -26.51 -13.58
C ALA A 270 18.34 -27.37 -12.84
N VAL A 271 18.39 -27.31 -11.51
CA VAL A 271 19.31 -28.13 -10.69
C VAL A 271 18.99 -29.63 -10.83
N VAL A 272 17.69 -29.99 -10.70
CA VAL A 272 17.24 -31.38 -10.88
C VAL A 272 17.55 -31.88 -12.29
N GLY A 273 17.26 -31.06 -13.31
CA GLY A 273 17.61 -31.37 -14.71
C GLY A 273 19.12 -31.62 -14.91
N ALA A 274 19.96 -30.74 -14.35
CA ALA A 274 21.42 -30.90 -14.41
C ALA A 274 21.89 -32.18 -13.70
N VAL A 275 21.32 -32.54 -12.56
CA VAL A 275 21.66 -33.78 -11.82
C VAL A 275 21.22 -35.00 -12.62
N LEU A 276 20.03 -34.99 -13.24
CA LEU A 276 19.55 -36.11 -14.06
C LEU A 276 20.38 -36.29 -15.33
N VAL A 277 20.79 -35.20 -15.99
CA VAL A 277 21.71 -35.27 -17.18
C VAL A 277 23.07 -35.79 -16.77
N ARG A 278 23.63 -35.38 -15.63
CA ARG A 278 24.90 -35.94 -15.10
C ARG A 278 24.79 -37.43 -14.80
N ARG A 279 23.68 -37.91 -14.25
CA ARG A 279 23.46 -39.34 -13.95
C ARG A 279 23.26 -40.18 -15.22
N ARG A 280 22.83 -39.57 -16.34
CA ARG A 280 22.61 -40.25 -17.61
C ARG A 280 23.85 -40.28 -18.50
N ARG A 281 25.00 -39.68 -18.10
CA ARG A 281 26.24 -39.88 -18.83
C ARG A 281 26.64 -41.35 -18.68
N PRO A 282 26.59 -42.16 -19.74
CA PRO A 282 27.05 -43.55 -19.69
C PRO A 282 28.50 -43.48 -19.21
N GLY A 283 28.82 -44.24 -18.15
CA GLY A 283 30.18 -44.43 -17.74
C GLY A 283 30.95 -44.86 -18.99
N VAL A 284 32.10 -44.21 -19.21
CA VAL A 284 33.05 -44.64 -20.26
C VAL A 284 33.16 -46.15 -20.10
N GLY A 285 32.65 -46.89 -21.10
CA GLY A 285 32.54 -48.33 -21.05
C GLY A 285 33.88 -48.94 -20.64
N ALA A 286 33.85 -49.88 -19.72
CA ALA A 286 35.00 -50.70 -19.41
C ALA A 286 35.55 -51.24 -20.72
N PRO A 287 36.91 -51.18 -20.93
CA PRO A 287 37.52 -51.73 -22.15
C PRO A 287 37.04 -53.17 -22.36
N PRO A 288 36.81 -53.61 -23.60
CA PRO A 288 36.30 -54.94 -23.88
C PRO A 288 37.22 -56.00 -23.27
N PRO A 289 36.68 -57.13 -22.77
CA PRO A 289 37.51 -58.18 -22.23
C PRO A 289 38.47 -58.68 -23.28
N GLY A 290 39.77 -58.58 -23.00
CA GLY A 290 40.88 -58.99 -23.95
C GLY A 290 41.76 -57.83 -24.43
N TRP A 291 41.42 -56.55 -24.04
CA TRP A 291 42.36 -55.45 -24.41
C TRP A 291 43.50 -55.38 -23.40
N THR A 292 44.71 -55.82 -23.82
CA THR A 292 45.95 -55.62 -23.09
C THR A 292 46.60 -54.31 -23.55
N PRO A 293 46.92 -53.40 -22.65
CA PRO A 293 47.66 -52.17 -23.04
C PRO A 293 49.00 -52.52 -23.69
N PRO A 294 49.44 -51.75 -24.67
CA PRO A 294 50.76 -51.93 -25.22
C PRO A 294 51.79 -51.89 -24.10
N GLN A 295 52.68 -52.95 -24.08
CA GLN A 295 53.84 -52.99 -23.18
C GLN A 295 54.69 -51.74 -23.41
N GLN A 296 55.01 -51.02 -22.38
CA GLN A 296 55.99 -49.94 -22.44
C GLN A 296 57.34 -50.49 -22.94
N PRO A 297 58.00 -49.85 -23.87
CA PRO A 297 59.33 -50.26 -24.24
C PRO A 297 60.26 -50.19 -23.03
N PRO A 298 61.27 -51.14 -22.93
CA PRO A 298 62.18 -51.15 -21.81
C PRO A 298 62.90 -49.79 -21.71
N SER A 299 62.92 -49.25 -20.51
CA SER A 299 63.67 -48.03 -20.17
C SER A 299 65.13 -48.20 -20.53
N GLY A 300 65.62 -47.33 -21.40
CA GLY A 300 67.06 -47.33 -21.78
C GLY A 300 67.94 -47.06 -20.56
N PRO A 301 69.25 -47.41 -20.67
CA PRO A 301 70.15 -47.29 -19.54
C PRO A 301 70.29 -45.83 -19.06
N GLU A 302 70.32 -45.74 -17.77
CA GLU A 302 70.40 -44.47 -16.99
C GLU A 302 71.77 -43.78 -17.38
N PRO A 303 71.77 -42.47 -17.62
CA PRO A 303 72.99 -41.73 -17.90
C PRO A 303 73.92 -41.70 -16.67
N PRO A 304 75.24 -41.76 -16.85
CA PRO A 304 76.18 -41.78 -15.70
C PRO A 304 76.12 -40.49 -14.90
N GLU A 305 76.13 -40.66 -13.57
CA GLU A 305 76.26 -39.57 -12.60
C GLU A 305 77.47 -38.70 -12.88
N SER A 306 77.30 -37.39 -12.85
CA SER A 306 78.37 -36.43 -12.93
C SER A 306 79.22 -36.48 -11.65
N PRO A 307 80.56 -36.48 -11.72
CA PRO A 307 81.44 -36.47 -10.55
C PRO A 307 81.44 -35.12 -9.85
N PRO A 308 81.85 -35.06 -8.55
CA PRO A 308 81.72 -33.94 -7.62
C PRO A 308 82.50 -32.67 -7.98
#